data_5d40c2ea20d266056e0a38b35cf66d15
#
_entry.id   5d40c2ea20d266056e0a38b35cf66d15
#
_cell.length_a   1.000
_cell.length_b   1.000
_cell.length_c   1.000
_cell.angle_alpha   90.00
_cell.angle_beta   90.00
_cell.angle_gamma   90.00
#
_symmetry.space_group_name_H-M   'P 1'
#
loop_
_entity.id
_entity.type
_entity.pdbx_description
1 polymer ?
#
loop_
_entity_poly.entity_id
_entity_poly.type
_entity_poly.pdbx_seq_one_letter_code
_entity_poly.pdbx_strand_id
1 'polypeptide(L)'
;MITRDSILTREERDILILVAVHPGLKHLSNSGISQHLGMPVARVKTLLHQACVKLGADNRNEAVLLALRRGEIHLYELLSLEELAEILSSLDPGVLREIADDVRHRRMPGALSEEGKKIIPVARRLPGKLTNRERDVLILVSHGLTNLEIAGKLCISSSAVRTFLDRAFKKLGATKKADALQLALKQREISVSEISSKEELTYYLAPLGAESVEKLAQLLEEKQRNEPFATAS
;
A
#
# COMPACT_ATOMS: atom_id res chain seq x y z
N MET A 1 15.97 -22.26 -6.56
CA MET A 1 14.57 -21.85 -6.71
C MET A 1 13.81 -22.57 -5.62
N ILE A 2 13.65 -21.97 -4.44
CA ILE A 2 12.91 -22.57 -3.31
C ILE A 2 11.46 -22.16 -3.54
N THR A 3 10.68 -23.05 -4.10
CA THR A 3 9.22 -22.96 -4.09
C THR A 3 8.79 -23.09 -2.64
N ARG A 4 8.58 -21.96 -1.94
CA ARG A 4 7.80 -22.00 -0.72
C ARG A 4 6.43 -22.53 -1.09
N ASP A 5 6.03 -23.65 -0.50
CA ASP A 5 4.68 -24.16 -0.67
C ASP A 5 3.71 -23.05 -0.25
N SER A 6 2.89 -22.62 -1.21
CA SER A 6 1.87 -21.58 -0.94
C SER A 6 0.93 -22.08 0.15
N ILE A 7 0.70 -21.25 1.18
CA ILE A 7 -0.22 -21.54 2.27
C ILE A 7 -1.67 -21.48 1.77
N LEU A 8 -1.91 -20.62 0.76
CA LEU A 8 -3.22 -20.41 0.16
C LEU A 8 -3.44 -21.34 -1.00
N THR A 9 -4.67 -21.85 -1.12
CA THR A 9 -5.12 -22.51 -2.35
C THR A 9 -5.32 -21.47 -3.46
N ARG A 10 -5.37 -21.92 -4.71
CA ARG A 10 -5.64 -21.04 -5.86
C ARG A 10 -6.95 -20.27 -5.69
N GLU A 11 -8.03 -20.92 -5.28
CA GLU A 11 -9.33 -20.27 -5.07
C GLU A 11 -9.30 -19.21 -3.96
N GLU A 12 -8.59 -19.48 -2.85
CA GLU A 12 -8.40 -18.51 -1.75
C GLU A 12 -7.62 -17.28 -2.21
N ARG A 13 -6.59 -17.50 -3.04
CA ARG A 13 -5.77 -16.44 -3.63
C ARG A 13 -6.59 -15.59 -4.61
N ASP A 14 -7.31 -16.22 -5.54
CA ASP A 14 -8.16 -15.53 -6.53
C ASP A 14 -9.21 -14.65 -5.83
N ILE A 15 -9.80 -15.12 -4.74
CA ILE A 15 -10.75 -14.34 -3.94
C ILE A 15 -10.06 -13.14 -3.26
N LEU A 16 -8.87 -13.29 -2.71
CA LEU A 16 -8.15 -12.19 -2.08
C LEU A 16 -7.72 -11.13 -3.11
N ILE A 17 -7.33 -11.55 -4.33
CA ILE A 17 -7.09 -10.65 -5.45
C ILE A 17 -8.33 -9.82 -5.75
N LEU A 18 -9.51 -10.43 -5.85
CA LEU A 18 -10.77 -9.72 -6.10
C LEU A 18 -11.20 -8.80 -4.94
N VAL A 19 -10.82 -9.12 -3.71
CA VAL A 19 -11.01 -8.21 -2.56
C VAL A 19 -10.14 -6.97 -2.69
N ALA A 20 -8.94 -7.10 -3.27
CA ALA A 20 -7.93 -6.05 -3.36
C ALA A 20 -8.11 -5.10 -4.58
N VAL A 21 -8.54 -5.65 -5.73
CA VAL A 21 -8.36 -5.08 -7.09
C VAL A 21 -9.37 -4.00 -7.50
N HIS A 22 -10.20 -3.44 -6.67
CA HIS A 22 -11.08 -2.37 -7.19
C HIS A 22 -10.76 -0.97 -6.66
N PRO A 23 -9.79 -0.24 -7.28
CA PRO A 23 -9.73 1.21 -7.18
C PRO A 23 -10.92 1.79 -7.98
N GLY A 24 -11.95 2.28 -7.28
CA GLY A 24 -13.10 2.97 -7.87
C GLY A 24 -14.42 2.20 -7.84
N LEU A 25 -14.45 0.91 -7.65
CA LEU A 25 -15.65 0.18 -7.27
C LEU A 25 -15.58 -0.10 -5.77
N LYS A 26 -16.61 0.32 -5.02
CA LYS A 26 -16.83 -0.10 -3.61
C LYS A 26 -16.42 -1.56 -3.49
N HIS A 27 -15.59 -1.89 -2.52
CA HIS A 27 -15.14 -3.26 -2.20
C HIS A 27 -16.15 -4.30 -2.65
N LEU A 28 -15.74 -5.20 -3.57
CA LEU A 28 -16.66 -6.21 -4.07
C LEU A 28 -17.29 -6.91 -2.86
N SER A 29 -18.60 -6.82 -2.76
CA SER A 29 -19.34 -7.58 -1.75
C SER A 29 -19.15 -9.08 -2.04
N ASN A 30 -19.37 -9.93 -1.05
CA ASN A 30 -19.29 -11.36 -1.28
C ASN A 30 -20.24 -11.82 -2.43
N SER A 31 -21.33 -11.08 -2.67
CA SER A 31 -22.22 -11.29 -3.81
C SER A 31 -21.56 -10.90 -5.14
N GLY A 32 -20.80 -9.79 -5.19
CA GLY A 32 -20.06 -9.39 -6.39
C GLY A 32 -18.95 -10.38 -6.72
N ILE A 33 -18.20 -10.85 -5.72
CA ILE A 33 -17.18 -11.90 -5.90
C ILE A 33 -17.83 -13.21 -6.39
N SER A 34 -18.99 -13.57 -5.82
CA SER A 34 -19.78 -14.73 -6.22
C SER A 34 -20.18 -14.69 -7.70
N GLN A 35 -20.65 -13.53 -8.16
CA GLN A 35 -21.00 -13.32 -9.56
C GLN A 35 -19.77 -13.40 -10.50
N HIS A 36 -18.67 -12.79 -10.08
CA HIS A 36 -17.43 -12.76 -10.88
C HIS A 36 -16.83 -14.15 -11.05
N LEU A 37 -16.80 -14.95 -9.98
CA LEU A 37 -16.21 -16.30 -9.98
C LEU A 37 -17.20 -17.42 -10.35
N GLY A 38 -18.48 -17.10 -10.53
CA GLY A 38 -19.51 -18.11 -10.83
C GLY A 38 -19.73 -19.13 -9.71
N MET A 39 -19.44 -18.75 -8.45
CA MET A 39 -19.55 -19.65 -7.30
C MET A 39 -20.57 -19.16 -6.27
N PRO A 40 -21.18 -20.04 -5.47
CA PRO A 40 -22.15 -19.64 -4.43
C PRO A 40 -21.55 -18.69 -3.39
N VAL A 41 -22.31 -17.70 -2.92
CA VAL A 41 -21.88 -16.72 -1.88
C VAL A 41 -21.42 -17.44 -0.59
N ALA A 42 -22.03 -18.57 -0.24
CA ALA A 42 -21.61 -19.38 0.90
C ALA A 42 -20.18 -19.88 0.75
N ARG A 43 -19.78 -20.34 -0.46
CA ARG A 43 -18.42 -20.79 -0.75
C ARG A 43 -17.44 -19.63 -0.67
N VAL A 44 -17.77 -18.45 -1.22
CA VAL A 44 -16.94 -17.22 -1.10
C VAL A 44 -16.66 -16.91 0.38
N LYS A 45 -17.69 -16.93 1.24
CA LYS A 45 -17.52 -16.68 2.69
C LYS A 45 -16.59 -17.72 3.33
N THR A 46 -16.77 -19.00 3.01
CA THR A 46 -15.95 -20.10 3.54
C THR A 46 -14.48 -19.92 3.14
N LEU A 47 -14.20 -19.65 1.86
CA LEU A 47 -12.84 -19.47 1.35
C LEU A 47 -12.17 -18.22 1.94
N LEU A 48 -12.88 -17.10 2.06
CA LEU A 48 -12.38 -15.91 2.75
C LEU A 48 -12.03 -16.19 4.21
N HIS A 49 -12.90 -16.92 4.91
CA HIS A 49 -12.64 -17.30 6.30
C HIS A 49 -11.40 -18.20 6.41
N GLN A 50 -11.29 -19.21 5.53
CA GLN A 50 -10.13 -20.10 5.49
C GLN A 50 -8.83 -19.33 5.19
N ALA A 51 -8.85 -18.40 4.22
CA ALA A 51 -7.72 -17.54 3.92
C ALA A 51 -7.31 -16.68 5.13
N CYS A 52 -8.30 -16.06 5.82
CA CYS A 52 -8.04 -15.30 7.05
C CYS A 52 -7.38 -16.17 8.13
N VAL A 53 -7.91 -17.36 8.39
CA VAL A 53 -7.36 -18.29 9.40
C VAL A 53 -5.94 -18.70 9.05
N LYS A 54 -5.66 -19.08 7.80
CA LYS A 54 -4.33 -19.49 7.35
C LYS A 54 -3.30 -18.35 7.43
N LEU A 55 -3.73 -17.13 7.19
CA LEU A 55 -2.88 -15.96 7.24
C LEU A 55 -2.77 -15.36 8.66
N GLY A 56 -3.65 -15.76 9.60
CA GLY A 56 -3.75 -15.15 10.92
C GLY A 56 -4.31 -13.73 10.87
N ALA A 57 -5.26 -13.46 9.98
CA ALA A 57 -5.87 -12.16 9.75
C ALA A 57 -7.22 -12.05 10.46
N ASP A 58 -7.51 -10.90 11.08
CA ASP A 58 -8.79 -10.61 11.73
C ASP A 58 -9.91 -10.27 10.74
N ASN A 59 -9.55 -9.84 9.53
CA ASN A 59 -10.49 -9.45 8.49
C ASN A 59 -9.90 -9.62 7.08
N ARG A 60 -10.76 -9.56 6.06
CA ARG A 60 -10.38 -9.78 4.66
C ARG A 60 -9.34 -8.77 4.12
N ASN A 61 -9.35 -7.52 4.59
CA ASN A 61 -8.40 -6.50 4.13
C ASN A 61 -7.01 -6.76 4.71
N GLU A 62 -6.95 -7.16 5.97
CA GLU A 62 -5.72 -7.60 6.62
C GLU A 62 -5.17 -8.87 5.97
N ALA A 63 -6.07 -9.81 5.59
CA ALA A 63 -5.66 -11.00 4.85
C ALA A 63 -4.96 -10.65 3.52
N VAL A 64 -5.42 -9.65 2.78
CA VAL A 64 -4.75 -9.15 1.57
C VAL A 64 -3.36 -8.61 1.90
N LEU A 65 -3.22 -7.79 2.93
CA LEU A 65 -1.93 -7.22 3.34
C LEU A 65 -0.94 -8.30 3.79
N LEU A 66 -1.40 -9.29 4.56
CA LEU A 66 -0.57 -10.41 4.99
C LEU A 66 -0.20 -11.32 3.83
N ALA A 67 -1.11 -11.53 2.87
CA ALA A 67 -0.83 -12.28 1.65
C ALA A 67 0.26 -11.60 0.80
N LEU A 68 0.18 -10.27 0.63
CA LEU A 68 1.24 -9.48 -0.02
C LEU A 68 2.58 -9.58 0.72
N ARG A 69 2.57 -9.41 2.06
CA ARG A 69 3.78 -9.51 2.88
C ARG A 69 4.44 -10.88 2.84
N ARG A 70 3.67 -11.95 2.64
CA ARG A 70 4.18 -13.33 2.55
C ARG A 70 4.52 -13.74 1.13
N GLY A 71 4.23 -12.90 0.13
CA GLY A 71 4.43 -13.22 -1.28
C GLY A 71 3.43 -14.25 -1.82
N GLU A 72 2.28 -14.42 -1.15
CA GLU A 72 1.19 -15.28 -1.60
C GLU A 72 0.42 -14.67 -2.78
N ILE A 73 0.34 -13.32 -2.80
CA ILE A 73 -0.12 -12.50 -3.93
C ILE A 73 0.90 -11.39 -4.18
N HIS A 74 0.94 -10.87 -5.39
CA HIS A 74 1.91 -9.85 -5.79
C HIS A 74 1.23 -8.59 -6.31
N LEU A 75 1.90 -7.44 -6.21
CA LEU A 75 1.35 -6.15 -6.65
C LEU A 75 0.94 -6.15 -8.13
N TYR A 76 1.69 -6.83 -9.00
CA TYR A 76 1.38 -6.91 -10.43
C TYR A 76 0.10 -7.70 -10.75
N GLU A 77 -0.41 -8.48 -9.80
CA GLU A 77 -1.69 -9.18 -9.92
C GLU A 77 -2.86 -8.27 -9.52
N LEU A 78 -2.55 -7.18 -8.81
CA LEU A 78 -3.53 -6.25 -8.27
C LEU A 78 -3.62 -4.96 -9.09
N LEU A 79 -2.50 -4.49 -9.65
CA LEU A 79 -2.36 -3.17 -10.23
C LEU A 79 -1.58 -3.23 -11.54
N SER A 80 -2.00 -2.44 -12.53
CA SER A 80 -1.22 -2.19 -13.73
C SER A 80 0.02 -1.31 -13.43
N LEU A 81 0.97 -1.25 -14.37
CA LEU A 81 2.14 -0.36 -14.20
C LEU A 81 1.74 1.11 -14.14
N GLU A 82 0.69 1.51 -14.86
CA GLU A 82 0.15 2.86 -14.87
C GLU A 82 -0.46 3.24 -13.51
N GLU A 83 -1.22 2.31 -12.90
CA GLU A 83 -1.80 2.50 -11.55
C GLU A 83 -0.70 2.53 -10.48
N LEU A 84 0.34 1.69 -10.60
CA LEU A 84 1.51 1.73 -9.73
C LEU A 84 2.25 3.06 -9.89
N ALA A 85 2.44 3.56 -11.12
CA ALA A 85 3.06 4.86 -11.37
C ALA A 85 2.23 6.00 -10.75
N GLU A 86 0.90 5.90 -10.74
CA GLU A 86 0.04 6.88 -10.06
C GLU A 86 0.27 6.90 -8.55
N ILE A 87 0.28 5.73 -7.92
CA ILE A 87 0.52 5.59 -6.47
C ILE A 87 1.92 6.07 -6.10
N LEU A 88 2.91 5.74 -6.92
CA LEU A 88 4.32 6.08 -6.70
C LEU A 88 4.70 7.49 -7.21
N SER A 89 3.73 8.28 -7.71
CA SER A 89 3.98 9.57 -8.39
C SER A 89 4.78 10.58 -7.58
N SER A 90 4.78 10.47 -6.26
CA SER A 90 5.58 11.30 -5.34
C SER A 90 6.98 10.76 -5.06
N LEU A 91 7.32 9.57 -5.56
CA LEU A 91 8.63 8.94 -5.37
C LEU A 91 9.63 9.52 -6.38
N ASP A 92 10.90 9.61 -5.98
CA ASP A 92 11.99 9.93 -6.90
C ASP A 92 12.20 8.74 -7.87
N PRO A 93 12.14 8.95 -9.20
CA PRO A 93 12.41 7.89 -10.17
C PRO A 93 13.78 7.23 -10.00
N GLY A 94 14.75 7.95 -9.45
CA GLY A 94 16.08 7.43 -9.14
C GLY A 94 16.03 6.27 -8.16
N VAL A 95 15.13 6.31 -7.17
CA VAL A 95 14.93 5.21 -6.21
C VAL A 95 14.44 3.94 -6.92
N LEU A 96 13.54 4.07 -7.90
CA LEU A 96 13.07 2.91 -8.68
C LEU A 96 14.18 2.30 -9.55
N ARG A 97 15.08 3.14 -10.11
CA ARG A 97 16.25 2.63 -10.83
C ARG A 97 17.21 1.88 -9.92
N GLU A 98 17.47 2.39 -8.73
CA GLU A 98 18.26 1.65 -7.73
C GLU A 98 17.61 0.30 -7.37
N ILE A 99 16.28 0.28 -7.20
CA ILE A 99 15.53 -0.97 -6.96
C ILE A 99 15.66 -1.91 -8.18
N ALA A 100 15.54 -1.40 -9.40
CA ALA A 100 15.72 -2.20 -10.61
C ALA A 100 17.12 -2.84 -10.67
N ASP A 101 18.15 -2.07 -10.30
CA ASP A 101 19.53 -2.57 -10.22
C ASP A 101 19.72 -3.61 -9.12
N ASP A 102 19.13 -3.42 -7.95
CA ASP A 102 19.14 -4.39 -6.86
C ASP A 102 18.44 -5.71 -7.28
N VAL A 103 17.30 -5.61 -7.97
CA VAL A 103 16.59 -6.77 -8.53
C VAL A 103 17.42 -7.47 -9.60
N ARG A 104 18.04 -6.72 -10.53
CA ARG A 104 18.89 -7.25 -11.62
C ARG A 104 20.10 -8.03 -11.07
N HIS A 105 20.69 -7.54 -10.00
CA HIS A 105 21.84 -8.16 -9.35
C HIS A 105 21.47 -9.10 -8.21
N ARG A 106 20.18 -9.43 -8.04
CA ARG A 106 19.64 -10.29 -6.97
C ARG A 106 20.07 -9.84 -5.55
N ARG A 107 20.23 -8.56 -5.35
CA ARG A 107 20.46 -7.94 -4.04
C ARG A 107 19.13 -7.77 -3.32
N MET A 108 18.49 -8.90 -3.02
CA MET A 108 17.20 -8.87 -2.33
C MET A 108 17.39 -8.56 -0.85
N PRO A 109 16.56 -7.69 -0.27
CA PRO A 109 16.54 -7.52 1.17
C PRO A 109 16.18 -8.86 1.81
N GLY A 110 16.81 -9.16 2.95
CA GLY A 110 16.40 -10.29 3.80
C GLY A 110 14.94 -10.17 4.22
N ALA A 111 14.42 -11.15 4.96
CA ALA A 111 13.06 -11.07 5.49
C ALA A 111 12.86 -9.70 6.18
N LEU A 112 11.77 -9.02 5.83
CA LEU A 112 11.44 -7.68 6.34
C LEU A 112 11.51 -7.69 7.88
N SER A 113 12.58 -7.13 8.44
CA SER A 113 12.72 -6.95 9.89
C SER A 113 12.18 -5.58 10.28
N GLU A 114 11.51 -5.51 11.42
CA GLU A 114 10.94 -4.25 11.93
C GLU A 114 12.01 -3.19 12.29
N GLU A 115 13.28 -3.58 12.36
CA GLU A 115 14.36 -2.77 12.94
C GLU A 115 15.16 -1.91 11.93
N GLY A 116 14.78 -1.83 10.67
CA GLY A 116 15.62 -1.19 9.64
C GLY A 116 14.97 -0.12 8.77
N LYS A 117 13.91 0.55 9.21
CA LYS A 117 13.21 1.55 8.37
C LYS A 117 14.06 2.82 8.16
N LYS A 118 14.99 2.78 7.19
CA LYS A 118 15.56 4.00 6.62
C LYS A 118 14.49 4.71 5.80
N ILE A 119 14.00 5.83 6.32
CA ILE A 119 13.06 6.71 5.61
C ILE A 119 13.77 7.27 4.37
N ILE A 120 13.18 7.09 3.20
CA ILE A 120 13.68 7.67 1.95
C ILE A 120 13.51 9.20 2.04
N PRO A 121 14.54 10.01 1.71
CA PRO A 121 14.40 11.46 1.72
C PRO A 121 13.30 11.92 0.75
N VAL A 122 12.34 12.68 1.27
CA VAL A 122 11.25 13.24 0.45
C VAL A 122 11.79 14.42 -0.35
N ALA A 123 11.73 14.34 -1.67
CA ALA A 123 12.32 15.32 -2.58
C ALA A 123 11.71 16.73 -2.49
N ARG A 124 10.44 16.89 -2.14
CA ARG A 124 9.79 18.20 -1.87
C ARG A 124 8.42 18.04 -1.22
N ARG A 125 8.19 18.74 -0.10
CA ARG A 125 6.86 18.84 0.50
C ARG A 125 6.04 19.89 -0.25
N LEU A 126 4.95 19.46 -0.89
CA LEU A 126 3.96 20.37 -1.45
C LEU A 126 3.01 20.86 -0.34
N PRO A 127 2.53 22.11 -0.37
CA PRO A 127 1.50 22.58 0.54
C PRO A 127 0.22 21.78 0.32
N GLY A 128 -0.24 21.06 1.35
CA GLY A 128 -1.38 20.16 1.30
C GLY A 128 -2.54 20.66 2.18
N LYS A 129 -3.67 19.96 2.12
CA LYS A 129 -4.86 20.20 2.96
C LYS A 129 -4.64 19.78 4.41
N LEU A 130 -3.74 18.79 4.62
CA LEU A 130 -3.44 18.26 5.94
C LEU A 130 -2.41 19.12 6.66
N THR A 131 -2.63 19.35 7.94
CA THR A 131 -1.61 19.91 8.82
C THR A 131 -0.51 18.88 9.09
N ASN A 132 0.68 19.33 9.52
CA ASN A 132 1.79 18.43 9.85
C ASN A 132 1.38 17.37 10.88
N ARG A 133 0.60 17.73 11.91
CA ARG A 133 0.12 16.80 12.94
C ARG A 133 -0.87 15.77 12.41
N GLU A 134 -1.78 16.17 11.52
CA GLU A 134 -2.72 15.26 10.88
C GLU A 134 -1.97 14.26 9.97
N ARG A 135 -0.95 14.73 9.26
CA ARG A 135 -0.06 13.89 8.44
C ARG A 135 0.75 12.92 9.29
N ASP A 136 1.43 13.39 10.35
CA ASP A 136 2.21 12.54 11.25
C ASP A 136 1.37 11.40 11.81
N VAL A 137 0.13 11.70 12.23
CA VAL A 137 -0.79 10.70 12.75
C VAL A 137 -1.17 9.68 11.67
N LEU A 138 -1.45 10.11 10.43
CA LEU A 138 -1.78 9.20 9.32
C LEU A 138 -0.60 8.30 8.93
N ILE A 139 0.63 8.82 8.92
CA ILE A 139 1.84 8.04 8.68
C ILE A 139 2.00 6.95 9.74
N LEU A 140 1.80 7.29 11.01
CA LEU A 140 1.90 6.31 12.10
C LEU A 140 0.77 5.25 12.04
N VAL A 141 -0.42 5.64 11.56
CA VAL A 141 -1.52 4.71 11.29
C VAL A 141 -1.15 3.73 10.16
N SER A 142 -0.45 4.19 9.11
CA SER A 142 -0.01 3.30 8.03
C SER A 142 0.99 2.24 8.51
N HIS A 143 1.75 2.55 9.55
CA HIS A 143 2.64 1.59 10.21
C HIS A 143 1.93 0.62 11.17
N GLY A 144 0.59 0.64 11.20
CA GLY A 144 -0.21 -0.28 12.03
C GLY A 144 -0.30 0.08 13.51
N LEU A 145 0.20 1.25 13.94
CA LEU A 145 0.17 1.63 15.34
C LEU A 145 -1.27 1.94 15.81
N THR A 146 -1.55 1.55 17.05
CA THR A 146 -2.79 1.90 17.76
C THR A 146 -2.79 3.38 18.18
N ASN A 147 -3.97 3.92 18.45
CA ASN A 147 -4.07 5.32 18.90
C ASN A 147 -3.29 5.59 20.20
N LEU A 148 -3.12 4.57 21.06
CA LEU A 148 -2.34 4.68 22.30
C LEU A 148 -0.83 4.77 22.01
N GLU A 149 -0.32 3.94 21.11
CA GLU A 149 1.08 3.97 20.69
C GLU A 149 1.43 5.25 19.94
N ILE A 150 0.53 5.74 19.08
CA ILE A 150 0.67 7.03 18.39
C ILE A 150 0.73 8.17 19.41
N ALA A 151 -0.16 8.14 20.41
CA ALA A 151 -0.19 9.13 21.49
C ALA A 151 1.16 9.17 22.24
N GLY A 152 1.71 8.00 22.57
CA GLY A 152 3.04 7.90 23.20
C GLY A 152 4.16 8.45 22.32
N LYS A 153 4.19 8.07 21.01
CA LYS A 153 5.23 8.54 20.09
C LYS A 153 5.20 10.04 19.82
N LEU A 154 4.00 10.62 19.76
CA LEU A 154 3.84 12.06 19.49
C LEU A 154 3.75 12.94 20.75
N CYS A 155 3.85 12.35 21.95
CA CYS A 155 3.70 13.00 23.25
C CYS A 155 2.39 13.80 23.36
N ILE A 156 1.27 13.20 22.95
CA ILE A 156 -0.08 13.79 23.01
C ILE A 156 -1.07 12.80 23.64
N SER A 157 -2.30 13.23 23.92
CA SER A 157 -3.33 12.31 24.43
C SER A 157 -3.95 11.46 23.32
N SER A 158 -4.46 10.25 23.66
CA SER A 158 -5.18 9.40 22.70
C SER A 158 -6.44 10.08 22.14
N SER A 159 -7.06 10.98 22.91
CA SER A 159 -8.18 11.80 22.44
C SER A 159 -7.74 12.81 21.38
N ALA A 160 -6.55 13.41 21.53
CA ALA A 160 -5.98 14.29 20.52
C ALA A 160 -5.67 13.51 19.22
N VAL A 161 -5.13 12.29 19.28
CA VAL A 161 -4.93 11.43 18.12
C VAL A 161 -6.24 11.21 17.38
N ARG A 162 -7.31 10.85 18.09
CA ARG A 162 -8.64 10.68 17.50
C ARG A 162 -9.12 11.96 16.81
N THR A 163 -8.96 13.12 17.47
CA THR A 163 -9.33 14.42 16.89
C THR A 163 -8.56 14.73 15.60
N PHE A 164 -7.25 14.44 15.56
CA PHE A 164 -6.46 14.63 14.33
C PHE A 164 -6.89 13.67 13.22
N LEU A 165 -7.21 12.42 13.53
CA LEU A 165 -7.76 11.46 12.55
C LEU A 165 -9.10 11.93 12.00
N ASP A 166 -10.03 12.35 12.85
CA ASP A 166 -11.35 12.83 12.42
C ASP A 166 -11.24 14.06 11.50
N ARG A 167 -10.33 14.98 11.82
CA ARG A 167 -10.05 16.15 10.97
C ARG A 167 -9.41 15.74 9.64
N ALA A 168 -8.44 14.84 9.66
CA ALA A 168 -7.80 14.33 8.45
C ALA A 168 -8.82 13.62 7.56
N PHE A 169 -9.67 12.76 8.11
CA PHE A 169 -10.73 12.07 7.36
C PHE A 169 -11.70 13.06 6.71
N LYS A 170 -12.14 14.08 7.47
CA LYS A 170 -13.03 15.12 6.94
C LYS A 170 -12.38 15.88 5.78
N LYS A 171 -11.10 16.26 5.90
CA LYS A 171 -10.36 16.99 4.86
C LYS A 171 -10.12 16.15 3.60
N LEU A 172 -9.88 14.85 3.76
CA LEU A 172 -9.65 13.91 2.66
C LEU A 172 -10.95 13.41 2.03
N GLY A 173 -12.10 13.55 2.69
CA GLY A 173 -13.36 12.94 2.28
C GLY A 173 -13.43 11.44 2.57
N ALA A 174 -12.69 10.96 3.57
CA ALA A 174 -12.60 9.55 3.95
C ALA A 174 -13.58 9.20 5.06
N THR A 175 -14.04 7.94 5.08
CA THR A 175 -14.90 7.41 6.15
C THR A 175 -14.19 6.38 7.03
N LYS A 176 -13.09 5.80 6.55
CA LYS A 176 -12.30 4.76 7.22
C LYS A 176 -10.81 5.06 7.12
N LYS A 177 -10.03 4.46 8.02
CA LYS A 177 -8.55 4.60 8.04
C LYS A 177 -7.91 4.19 6.70
N ALA A 178 -8.32 3.06 6.12
CA ALA A 178 -7.79 2.59 4.83
C ALA A 178 -8.09 3.56 3.68
N ASP A 179 -9.32 4.06 3.61
CA ASP A 179 -9.73 5.04 2.60
C ASP A 179 -8.93 6.34 2.75
N ALA A 180 -8.68 6.77 4.00
CA ALA A 180 -7.91 7.98 4.29
C ALA A 180 -6.46 7.88 3.80
N LEU A 181 -5.81 6.74 3.99
CA LEU A 181 -4.45 6.50 3.50
C LEU A 181 -4.39 6.49 1.96
N GLN A 182 -5.33 5.80 1.30
CA GLN A 182 -5.43 5.81 -0.16
C GLN A 182 -5.64 7.22 -0.71
N LEU A 183 -6.58 7.97 -0.13
CA LEU A 183 -6.89 9.34 -0.57
C LEU A 183 -5.73 10.29 -0.28
N ALA A 184 -5.03 10.12 0.85
CA ALA A 184 -3.85 10.91 1.19
C ALA A 184 -2.71 10.69 0.18
N LEU A 185 -2.45 9.44 -0.23
CA LEU A 185 -1.49 9.12 -1.29
C LEU A 185 -1.93 9.70 -2.64
N LYS A 186 -3.19 9.46 -3.04
CA LYS A 186 -3.74 9.96 -4.31
C LYS A 186 -3.76 11.50 -4.39
N GLN A 187 -4.04 12.18 -3.28
CA GLN A 187 -4.03 13.65 -3.19
C GLN A 187 -2.61 14.21 -2.90
N ARG A 188 -1.59 13.36 -2.87
CA ARG A 188 -0.18 13.72 -2.56
C ARG A 188 0.01 14.41 -1.21
N GLU A 189 -0.91 14.17 -0.28
CA GLU A 189 -0.79 14.65 1.10
C GLU A 189 0.29 13.91 1.89
N ILE A 190 0.49 12.61 1.54
CA ILE A 190 1.55 11.74 2.05
C ILE A 190 2.24 11.12 0.84
N SER A 191 3.56 10.92 0.91
CA SER A 191 4.30 10.19 -0.11
C SER A 191 4.53 8.73 0.29
N VAL A 192 4.74 7.87 -0.69
CA VAL A 192 5.09 6.47 -0.44
C VAL A 192 6.40 6.36 0.35
N SER A 193 7.36 7.26 0.10
CA SER A 193 8.63 7.33 0.83
C SER A 193 8.50 7.67 2.31
N GLU A 194 7.38 8.25 2.74
CA GLU A 194 7.11 8.52 4.16
C GLU A 194 6.52 7.31 4.89
N ILE A 195 5.97 6.34 4.15
CA ILE A 195 5.29 5.16 4.71
C ILE A 195 6.01 3.84 4.43
N SER A 196 6.92 3.80 3.47
CA SER A 196 7.66 2.58 3.10
C SER A 196 9.15 2.87 2.94
N SER A 197 9.99 1.93 3.38
CA SER A 197 11.43 2.00 3.15
C SER A 197 11.79 1.49 1.75
N LYS A 198 13.02 1.78 1.27
CA LYS A 198 13.54 1.25 0.01
C LYS A 198 13.51 -0.29 0.00
N GLU A 199 13.86 -0.91 1.12
CA GLU A 199 13.88 -2.35 1.30
C GLU A 199 12.47 -2.95 1.14
N GLU A 200 11.46 -2.31 1.75
CA GLU A 200 10.05 -2.71 1.59
C GLU A 200 9.59 -2.56 0.14
N LEU A 201 9.89 -1.43 -0.50
CA LEU A 201 9.57 -1.22 -1.91
C LEU A 201 10.27 -2.25 -2.80
N THR A 202 11.56 -2.54 -2.55
CA THR A 202 12.30 -3.58 -3.28
C THR A 202 11.62 -4.93 -3.13
N TYR A 203 11.22 -5.30 -1.92
CA TYR A 203 10.52 -6.56 -1.66
C TYR A 203 9.22 -6.70 -2.47
N TYR A 204 8.40 -5.64 -2.49
CA TYR A 204 7.11 -5.66 -3.20
C TYR A 204 7.24 -5.52 -4.73
N LEU A 205 8.26 -4.80 -5.21
CA LEU A 205 8.45 -4.55 -6.65
C LEU A 205 9.33 -5.60 -7.32
N ALA A 206 10.17 -6.33 -6.58
CA ALA A 206 11.06 -7.33 -7.16
C ALA A 206 10.37 -8.41 -7.99
N PRO A 207 9.16 -8.91 -7.63
CA PRO A 207 8.45 -9.89 -8.46
C PRO A 207 8.05 -9.39 -9.85
N LEU A 208 7.97 -8.05 -10.05
CA LEU A 208 7.77 -7.45 -11.38
C LEU A 208 8.94 -7.69 -12.34
N GLY A 209 10.13 -7.94 -11.80
CA GLY A 209 11.37 -8.01 -12.57
C GLY A 209 11.97 -6.64 -12.86
N ALA A 210 13.31 -6.61 -13.07
CA ALA A 210 14.06 -5.37 -13.22
C ALA A 210 13.58 -4.50 -14.40
N GLU A 211 13.21 -5.11 -15.53
CA GLU A 211 12.73 -4.39 -16.72
C GLU A 211 11.41 -3.66 -16.46
N SER A 212 10.47 -4.29 -15.74
CA SER A 212 9.19 -3.66 -15.41
C SER A 212 9.36 -2.53 -14.40
N VAL A 213 10.28 -2.68 -13.43
CA VAL A 213 10.62 -1.61 -12.47
C VAL A 213 11.30 -0.44 -13.17
N GLU A 214 12.18 -0.70 -14.14
CA GLU A 214 12.80 0.34 -14.98
C GLU A 214 11.74 1.11 -15.81
N LYS A 215 10.80 0.37 -16.42
CA LYS A 215 9.67 0.97 -17.16
C LYS A 215 8.79 1.82 -16.23
N LEU A 216 8.59 1.38 -15.00
CA LEU A 216 7.87 2.14 -13.99
C LEU A 216 8.58 3.47 -13.66
N ALA A 217 9.92 3.46 -13.56
CA ALA A 217 10.72 4.68 -13.37
C ALA A 217 10.55 5.66 -14.54
N GLN A 218 10.56 5.16 -15.79
CA GLN A 218 10.33 5.98 -16.99
C GLN A 218 8.93 6.60 -17.00
N LEU A 219 7.89 5.82 -16.68
CA LEU A 219 6.52 6.34 -16.57
C LEU A 219 6.40 7.43 -15.50
N LEU A 220 7.10 7.29 -14.38
CA LEU A 220 7.16 8.32 -13.35
C LEU A 220 7.80 9.61 -13.87
N GLU A 221 8.92 9.53 -14.57
CA GLU A 221 9.59 10.69 -15.14
C GLU A 221 8.73 11.43 -16.15
N GLU A 222 8.05 10.67 -17.03
CA GLU A 222 7.12 11.23 -18.00
C GLU A 222 5.97 11.97 -17.31
N LYS A 223 5.38 11.37 -16.28
CA LYS A 223 4.32 12.02 -15.49
C LYS A 223 4.81 13.27 -14.78
N GLN A 224 5.98 13.22 -14.13
CA GLN A 224 6.55 14.38 -13.43
C GLN A 224 6.97 15.50 -14.38
N ARG A 225 7.32 15.18 -15.62
CA ARG A 225 7.61 16.17 -16.68
C ARG A 225 6.35 16.82 -17.23
N ASN A 226 5.28 16.02 -17.40
CA ASN A 226 4.02 16.48 -18.01
C ASN A 226 3.09 17.20 -17.03
N GLU A 227 3.30 17.06 -15.72
CA GLU A 227 2.66 17.86 -14.71
C GLU A 227 3.60 19.01 -14.29
N PRO A 228 3.58 20.17 -14.98
CA PRO A 228 4.36 21.31 -14.54
C PRO A 228 3.89 21.64 -13.13
N PHE A 229 4.84 21.71 -12.20
CA PHE A 229 4.59 22.17 -10.84
C PHE A 229 3.67 23.39 -10.91
N ALA A 230 2.46 23.28 -10.37
CA ALA A 230 1.63 24.44 -10.12
C ALA A 230 2.47 25.38 -9.23
N THR A 231 3.15 26.31 -9.86
CA THR A 231 3.81 27.41 -9.18
C THR A 231 2.71 28.14 -8.45
N ALA A 232 2.70 28.00 -7.12
CA ALA A 232 1.87 28.82 -6.26
C ALA A 232 2.20 30.27 -6.56
N SER A 233 1.24 30.96 -7.16
CA SER A 233 1.16 32.42 -7.17
C SER A 233 0.50 32.86 -5.87
#